data_95a3c267c1300196f011d1bcefe3d60b
#
_entry.id   95a3c267c1300196f011d1bcefe3d60b
#
_cell.length_a   1.000
_cell.length_b   1.000
_cell.length_c   1.000
_cell.angle_alpha   90.00
_cell.angle_beta   90.00
_cell.angle_gamma   90.00
#
_symmetry.space_group_name_H-M   'P 1'
#
loop_
_entity.id
_entity.type
_entity.pdbx_description
1 polymer ?
#
loop_
_entity_poly.entity_id
_entity_poly.type
_entity_poly.pdbx_seq_one_letter_code
_entity_poly.pdbx_strand_id
1 'polypeptide(L)'
;ENVCYRFSQPTEVKSVDVYWLDFDHYDGNFRTPASWKLYYKQGNQWKEVEAQSPYTTDKDRYNHLDFHPVKTTDLMIVAQLQEGASGGVIEWKVE
;
A
#
# COMPACT_ATOMS: atom_id res chain seq x y z
N GLU A 1 9.57 2.54 -3.71
CA GLU A 1 9.45 1.09 -3.53
C GLU A 1 8.03 0.65 -3.89
N ASN A 2 7.91 -0.45 -4.63
CA ASN A 2 6.63 -0.93 -5.13
C ASN A 2 6.35 -2.32 -4.60
N VAL A 3 5.12 -2.54 -4.15
CA VAL A 3 4.66 -3.86 -3.69
C VAL A 3 3.37 -4.19 -4.44
N CYS A 4 3.35 -5.33 -5.10
CA CYS A 4 2.22 -5.74 -5.92
C CYS A 4 1.43 -6.88 -5.27
N TYR A 5 0.13 -6.87 -5.50
CA TYR A 5 -0.79 -7.93 -5.10
C TYR A 5 -1.55 -8.38 -6.34
N ARG A 6 -1.47 -9.66 -6.68
CA ARG A 6 -2.15 -10.19 -7.87
C ARG A 6 -3.25 -11.16 -7.48
N PHE A 7 -4.41 -10.96 -8.09
CA PHE A 7 -5.53 -11.87 -7.95
C PHE A 7 -5.49 -12.91 -9.09
N SER A 8 -6.00 -14.11 -8.83
CA SER A 8 -6.07 -15.15 -9.87
C SER A 8 -7.07 -14.80 -10.98
N GLN A 9 -8.01 -13.90 -10.69
CA GLN A 9 -9.00 -13.44 -11.65
C GLN A 9 -9.45 -12.04 -11.27
N PRO A 10 -10.10 -11.30 -12.19
CA PRO A 10 -10.58 -9.96 -11.87
C PRO A 10 -11.48 -9.97 -10.65
N THR A 11 -11.19 -9.12 -9.70
CA THR A 11 -11.86 -9.06 -8.40
C THR A 11 -12.23 -7.61 -8.08
N GLU A 12 -13.45 -7.40 -7.59
CA GLU A 12 -13.85 -6.08 -7.14
C GLU A 12 -13.29 -5.83 -5.74
N VAL A 13 -12.62 -4.70 -5.57
CA VAL A 13 -12.00 -4.31 -4.31
C VAL A 13 -12.39 -2.88 -3.98
N LYS A 14 -12.48 -2.56 -2.69
CA LYS A 14 -12.92 -1.23 -2.23
C LYS A 14 -12.11 -0.72 -1.04
N SER A 15 -11.28 -1.56 -0.43
CA SER A 15 -10.45 -1.14 0.70
C SER A 15 -9.24 -2.02 0.84
N VAL A 16 -8.21 -1.47 1.48
CA VAL A 16 -7.01 -2.22 1.86
C VAL A 16 -6.64 -1.85 3.28
N ASP A 17 -6.00 -2.78 3.97
CA ASP A 17 -5.37 -2.55 5.27
C ASP A 17 -3.90 -2.89 5.13
N VAL A 18 -3.02 -1.94 5.41
CA VAL A 18 -1.58 -2.10 5.21
C VAL A 18 -0.86 -1.96 6.54
N TYR A 19 -0.02 -2.93 6.84
CA TYR A 19 0.79 -2.95 8.05
C TYR A 19 2.22 -2.57 7.69
N TRP A 20 2.70 -1.43 8.22
CA TRP A 20 4.04 -0.93 7.96
C TRP A 20 5.01 -1.36 9.06
N LEU A 21 6.18 -1.84 8.64
CA LEU A 21 7.25 -2.22 9.55
C LEU A 21 8.10 -1.00 9.89
N ASP A 22 8.44 -0.85 11.16
CA ASP A 22 9.37 0.18 11.62
C ASP A 22 10.31 -0.43 12.66
N PHE A 23 11.59 -0.60 12.29
CA PHE A 23 12.62 -1.23 13.11
C PHE A 23 13.73 -0.25 13.48
N ASP A 24 13.37 0.97 13.80
CA ASP A 24 14.36 2.00 14.06
C ASP A 24 15.28 1.70 15.25
N HIS A 25 14.83 0.88 16.18
CA HIS A 25 15.60 0.55 17.38
C HIS A 25 16.58 -0.60 17.19
N TYR A 26 16.60 -1.24 16.02
CA TYR A 26 17.56 -2.30 15.73
C TYR A 26 18.77 -1.77 14.97
N ASP A 27 18.63 -1.51 13.72
CA ASP A 27 19.71 -1.01 12.88
C ASP A 27 19.43 0.37 12.32
N GLY A 28 18.30 0.91 12.67
CA GLY A 28 17.94 2.28 12.34
C GLY A 28 17.50 2.51 10.90
N ASN A 29 17.31 1.47 10.12
CA ASN A 29 17.07 1.62 8.69
C ASN A 29 15.63 1.42 8.26
N PHE A 30 14.82 0.72 9.03
CA PHE A 30 13.43 0.47 8.66
C PHE A 30 12.51 1.49 9.30
N ARG A 31 11.75 2.19 8.49
CA ARG A 31 10.78 3.20 8.91
C ARG A 31 9.50 3.03 8.12
N THR A 32 8.39 3.54 8.67
CA THR A 32 7.19 3.73 7.86
C THR A 32 7.53 4.67 6.72
N PRO A 33 6.84 4.60 5.57
CA PRO A 33 7.14 5.48 4.45
C PRO A 33 6.76 6.92 4.78
N ALA A 34 7.37 7.86 4.08
CA ALA A 34 6.98 9.27 4.16
C ALA A 34 5.57 9.45 3.58
N SER A 35 5.26 8.70 2.53
CA SER A 35 3.94 8.70 1.89
C SER A 35 3.79 7.43 1.06
N TRP A 36 2.57 7.14 0.68
CA TRP A 36 2.30 6.02 -0.24
C TRP A 36 1.05 6.31 -1.05
N LYS A 37 0.92 5.58 -2.17
CA LYS A 37 -0.25 5.64 -3.04
C LYS A 37 -0.62 4.23 -3.43
N LEU A 38 -1.90 4.00 -3.72
CA LEU A 38 -2.38 2.72 -4.20
C LEU A 38 -2.85 2.87 -5.64
N TYR A 39 -2.41 1.93 -6.48
CA TYR A 39 -2.78 1.89 -7.89
C TYR A 39 -3.44 0.56 -8.22
N TYR A 40 -4.28 0.57 -9.23
CA TYR A 40 -4.87 -0.65 -9.78
C TYR A 40 -4.58 -0.72 -11.26
N LYS A 41 -4.53 -1.94 -11.78
CA LYS A 41 -4.27 -2.15 -13.19
C LYS A 41 -5.57 -2.12 -13.97
N GLN A 42 -5.63 -1.30 -15.00
CA GLN A 42 -6.76 -1.23 -15.92
C GLN A 42 -6.23 -1.42 -17.33
N GLY A 43 -6.50 -2.58 -17.93
CA GLY A 43 -5.87 -2.95 -19.19
C GLY A 43 -4.37 -3.06 -18.99
N ASN A 44 -3.59 -2.28 -19.74
CA ASN A 44 -2.14 -2.24 -19.63
C ASN A 44 -1.63 -1.02 -18.86
N GLN A 45 -2.52 -0.31 -18.18
CA GLN A 45 -2.15 0.92 -17.48
C GLN A 45 -2.42 0.82 -15.99
N TRP A 46 -1.57 1.49 -15.21
CA TRP A 46 -1.78 1.65 -13.78
C TRP A 46 -2.48 2.98 -13.54
N LYS A 47 -3.53 2.94 -12.70
CA LYS A 47 -4.27 4.14 -12.33
C LYS A 47 -4.35 4.22 -10.81
N GLU A 48 -4.21 5.41 -10.26
CA GLU A 48 -4.40 5.61 -8.83
C GLU A 48 -5.87 5.41 -8.47
N VAL A 49 -6.13 4.73 -7.34
CA VAL A 49 -7.49 4.58 -6.82
C VAL A 49 -8.03 5.95 -6.39
N GLU A 50 -9.34 6.10 -6.42
CA GLU A 50 -9.98 7.31 -5.88
C GLU A 50 -10.14 7.12 -4.37
N ALA A 51 -9.15 7.57 -3.62
CA ALA A 51 -9.11 7.41 -2.17
C ALA A 51 -10.24 8.21 -1.52
N GLN A 52 -10.95 7.56 -0.58
CA GLN A 52 -12.03 8.17 0.19
C GLN A 52 -11.65 8.37 1.65
N SER A 53 -10.41 8.02 2.00
CA SER A 53 -9.84 8.27 3.32
C SER A 53 -8.38 8.61 3.14
N PRO A 54 -7.72 9.16 4.17
CA PRO A 54 -6.30 9.51 4.05
C PRO A 54 -5.40 8.29 3.91
N TYR A 55 -4.30 8.45 3.19
CA TYR A 55 -3.20 7.49 3.20
C TYR A 55 -2.41 7.69 4.49
N THR A 56 -2.58 6.81 5.48
CA THR A 56 -1.89 6.94 6.76
C THR A 56 -0.63 6.09 6.81
N THR A 57 0.31 6.48 7.67
CA THR A 57 1.61 5.83 7.78
C THR A 57 1.94 5.49 9.23
N ASP A 58 0.96 5.09 10.01
CA ASP A 58 1.16 4.71 11.40
C ASP A 58 1.94 3.40 11.49
N LYS A 59 2.89 3.34 12.41
CA LYS A 59 3.68 2.13 12.60
C LYS A 59 2.98 1.14 13.51
N ASP A 60 3.32 -0.13 13.36
CA ASP A 60 2.89 -1.23 14.23
C ASP A 60 1.37 -1.37 14.33
N ARG A 61 0.68 -1.02 13.27
CA ARG A 61 -0.76 -1.19 13.17
C ARG A 61 -1.20 -1.19 11.71
N TYR A 62 -2.38 -1.71 11.46
CA TYR A 62 -2.96 -1.65 10.12
C TYR A 62 -3.41 -0.23 9.81
N ASN A 63 -3.08 0.23 8.62
CA ASN A 63 -3.52 1.51 8.08
C ASN A 63 -4.59 1.23 7.04
N HIS A 64 -5.81 1.64 7.33
CA HIS A 64 -6.97 1.38 6.48
C HIS A 64 -7.14 2.47 5.44
N LEU A 65 -7.37 2.06 4.20
CA LEU A 65 -7.69 2.97 3.11
C LEU A 65 -8.97 2.51 2.43
N ASP A 66 -9.97 3.39 2.41
CA ASP A 66 -11.17 3.20 1.61
C ASP A 66 -11.01 3.92 0.29
N PHE A 67 -11.54 3.32 -0.78
CA PHE A 67 -11.50 3.95 -2.09
C PHE A 67 -12.73 3.55 -2.91
N HIS A 68 -12.97 4.29 -3.98
CA HIS A 68 -14.05 3.97 -4.88
C HIS A 68 -13.84 2.57 -5.46
N PRO A 69 -14.83 1.66 -5.42
CA PRO A 69 -14.63 0.27 -5.84
C PRO A 69 -14.11 0.16 -7.27
N VAL A 70 -13.16 -0.74 -7.46
CA VAL A 70 -12.60 -1.05 -8.78
C VAL A 70 -12.54 -2.55 -8.96
N LYS A 71 -12.67 -3.00 -10.20
CA LYS A 71 -12.49 -4.41 -10.55
C LYS A 71 -11.17 -4.55 -11.28
N THR A 72 -10.26 -5.35 -10.72
CA THR A 72 -8.91 -5.44 -11.24
C THR A 72 -8.28 -6.79 -10.93
N THR A 73 -7.21 -7.11 -11.64
CA THR A 73 -6.39 -8.30 -11.36
C THR A 73 -5.16 -7.95 -10.53
N ASP A 74 -4.77 -6.68 -10.47
CA ASP A 74 -3.51 -6.29 -9.83
C ASP A 74 -3.68 -4.98 -9.08
N LEU A 75 -3.13 -4.94 -7.86
CA LEU A 75 -2.98 -3.73 -7.07
C LEU A 75 -1.49 -3.49 -6.83
N MET A 76 -1.10 -2.24 -6.69
CA MET A 76 0.28 -1.88 -6.42
C MET A 76 0.34 -0.73 -5.43
N ILE A 77 1.12 -0.93 -4.37
CA ILE A 77 1.46 0.14 -3.44
C ILE A 77 2.78 0.74 -3.91
N VAL A 78 2.79 2.06 -4.11
CA VAL A 78 4.01 2.80 -4.40
C VAL A 78 4.32 3.65 -3.18
N ALA A 79 5.41 3.35 -2.51
CA ALA A 79 5.80 4.02 -1.27
C ALA A 79 6.99 4.93 -1.50
N GLN A 80 6.91 6.14 -0.95
CA GLN A 80 8.00 7.10 -0.91
C GLN A 80 8.70 6.93 0.42
N LEU A 81 9.94 6.46 0.41
CA LEU A 81 10.67 6.19 1.64
C LEU A 81 11.13 7.48 2.31
N GLN A 82 11.30 7.43 3.63
CA GLN A 82 11.95 8.52 4.36
C GLN A 82 13.43 8.53 3.99
N GLU A 83 14.04 9.71 4.05
CA GLU A 83 15.45 9.86 3.72
C GLU A 83 16.31 8.97 4.61
N GLY A 84 17.21 8.21 3.99
CA GLY A 84 18.12 7.33 4.70
C GLY A 84 17.50 6.07 5.27
N ALA A 85 16.24 5.79 4.93
CA ALA A 85 15.52 4.65 5.50
C ALA A 85 15.18 3.62 4.43
N SER A 86 15.00 2.38 4.89
CA SER A 86 14.40 1.32 4.08
C SER A 86 12.93 1.18 4.47
N GLY A 87 12.08 0.87 3.51
CA GLY A 87 10.68 0.64 3.76
C GLY A 87 10.37 -0.83 3.96
N GLY A 88 9.25 -1.11 4.59
CA GLY A 88 8.78 -2.47 4.73
C GLY A 88 7.28 -2.55 4.82
N VAL A 89 6.69 -3.37 3.96
CA VAL A 89 5.30 -3.78 4.09
C VAL A 89 5.33 -5.17 4.68
N ILE A 90 4.92 -5.33 5.92
CA ILE A 90 4.88 -6.64 6.57
C ILE A 90 3.74 -7.45 5.99
N GLU A 91 2.58 -6.82 5.90
CA GLU A 91 1.37 -7.52 5.51
C GLU A 91 0.34 -6.51 4.99
N TRP A 92 -0.51 -6.94 4.07
CA TRP A 92 -1.67 -6.15 3.71
C TRP A 92 -2.83 -7.07 3.34
N LYS A 93 -4.03 -6.57 3.62
CA LYS A 93 -5.29 -7.24 3.36
C LYS A 93 -6.09 -6.43 2.36
N VAL A 94 -6.83 -7.12 1.51
CA VAL A 94 -7.63 -6.49 0.45
C VAL A 94 -9.07 -6.92 0.60
N GLU A 95 -9.98 -5.96 0.51
CA GLU A 95 -11.40 -6.25 0.52
C GLU A 95 -12.15 -5.56 -0.61
#